data_9484b247be90089ea9f358a3051e0e1f
#
_entry.id   9484b247be90089ea9f358a3051e0e1f
#
_cell.length_a   1.000
_cell.length_b   1.000
_cell.length_c   1.000
_cell.angle_alpha   90.00
_cell.angle_beta   90.00
_cell.angle_gamma   90.00
#
_symmetry.space_group_name_H-M   'P 1'
#
loop_
_entity.id
_entity.type
_entity.pdbx_description
1 polymer ?
#
loop_
_entity_poly.entity_id
_entity_poly.type
_entity_poly.pdbx_seq_one_letter_code
_entity_poly.pdbx_strand_id
1 'polypeptide(L)'
;MKIIIHYALILFFTFVNSAFSESKYHHMPHGKFRNPEGSPVRDPNFKWSYKTFNEEKKKIKISIPTDHVVPKNQVLENINKLKNEDYILWIGHATFLIKLGDNMIITDPVFEKNMGPLIFGPKRYVDPAIDLKNLPKINYFLQTHNHYDHLSTRTIKNFPFKNTEVLMPLRLSKHFEKNNYKKIIELDWYDQKKYTDITFTFLPSIHWSKRSLWDTNKSLWGSFLIEYKDKKILFLCDTGYGKIYKELGKKYGPIDITFINIGAYNFFPMAPKKDSSIYHTNPEEALQIGRDLNSKKLVGMHWGTVVLSLEPIMEPAQRFKKNASKFGYNENDATLFKIGEAKKISELIK
;
A
#
# COMPACT_ATOMS: atom_id res chain seq x y z
N MET A 1 -24.47 -40.86 -70.32
CA MET A 1 -23.28 -40.20 -69.68
C MET A 1 -23.83 -39.36 -68.57
N LYS A 2 -23.84 -39.91 -67.34
CA LYS A 2 -24.36 -39.23 -66.13
C LYS A 2 -23.15 -38.71 -65.35
N ILE A 3 -23.09 -37.40 -65.18
CA ILE A 3 -22.08 -36.71 -64.39
C ILE A 3 -22.59 -36.69 -62.94
N ILE A 4 -21.88 -37.37 -62.04
CA ILE A 4 -22.11 -37.34 -60.58
C ILE A 4 -21.27 -36.23 -60.00
N ILE A 5 -21.92 -35.17 -59.51
CA ILE A 5 -21.29 -34.10 -58.81
C ILE A 5 -21.24 -34.48 -57.28
N HIS A 6 -20.04 -34.71 -56.77
CA HIS A 6 -19.82 -34.90 -55.30
C HIS A 6 -19.68 -33.53 -54.63
N TYR A 7 -20.64 -33.20 -53.78
CA TYR A 7 -20.50 -32.09 -52.84
C TYR A 7 -19.74 -32.58 -51.61
N ALA A 8 -18.52 -32.10 -51.42
CA ALA A 8 -17.77 -32.27 -50.18
C ALA A 8 -18.26 -31.23 -49.16
N LEU A 9 -18.94 -31.72 -48.13
CA LEU A 9 -19.37 -30.90 -47.00
C LEU A 9 -18.15 -30.70 -46.09
N ILE A 10 -17.52 -29.53 -46.11
CA ILE A 10 -16.47 -29.15 -45.15
C ILE A 10 -17.18 -28.64 -43.90
N LEU A 11 -17.21 -29.48 -42.85
CA LEU A 11 -17.64 -29.11 -41.50
C LEU A 11 -16.50 -28.30 -40.83
N PHE A 12 -16.66 -26.99 -40.77
CA PHE A 12 -15.84 -26.13 -39.91
C PHE A 12 -16.26 -26.35 -38.47
N PHE A 13 -15.50 -27.14 -37.71
CA PHE A 13 -15.55 -27.13 -36.24
C PHE A 13 -14.91 -25.86 -35.73
N THR A 14 -15.69 -24.85 -35.44
CA THR A 14 -15.25 -23.73 -34.62
C THR A 14 -15.12 -24.24 -33.18
N PHE A 15 -13.89 -24.51 -32.75
CA PHE A 15 -13.58 -24.67 -31.33
C PHE A 15 -13.85 -23.32 -30.65
N VAL A 16 -15.02 -23.19 -30.06
CA VAL A 16 -15.27 -22.16 -29.05
C VAL A 16 -14.46 -22.58 -27.83
N ASN A 17 -13.27 -22.04 -27.71
CA ASN A 17 -12.55 -22.06 -26.43
C ASN A 17 -13.40 -21.28 -25.44
N SER A 18 -14.30 -21.95 -24.73
CA SER A 18 -14.84 -21.47 -23.48
C SER A 18 -13.67 -21.48 -22.49
N ALA A 19 -12.97 -20.36 -22.40
CA ALA A 19 -12.11 -20.10 -21.27
C ALA A 19 -13.02 -20.15 -20.02
N PHE A 20 -13.06 -21.30 -19.38
CA PHE A 20 -13.52 -21.39 -18.01
C PHE A 20 -12.61 -20.42 -17.23
N SER A 21 -13.14 -19.27 -16.88
CA SER A 21 -12.51 -18.39 -15.90
C SER A 21 -12.37 -19.22 -14.64
N GLU A 22 -11.16 -19.75 -14.38
CA GLU A 22 -10.84 -20.28 -13.06
C GLU A 22 -11.27 -19.23 -12.04
N SER A 23 -12.21 -19.58 -11.18
CA SER A 23 -12.69 -18.65 -10.17
C SER A 23 -11.47 -18.24 -9.32
N LYS A 24 -11.07 -16.97 -9.43
CA LYS A 24 -9.89 -16.47 -8.70
C LYS A 24 -10.04 -16.84 -7.22
N TYR A 25 -9.09 -17.56 -6.67
CA TYR A 25 -9.13 -18.10 -5.30
C TYR A 25 -9.59 -17.07 -4.24
N HIS A 26 -9.19 -15.82 -4.40
CA HIS A 26 -9.51 -14.75 -3.43
C HIS A 26 -10.95 -14.22 -3.55
N HIS A 27 -11.71 -14.57 -4.56
CA HIS A 27 -13.13 -14.27 -4.66
C HIS A 27 -13.95 -15.32 -3.90
N MET A 28 -14.69 -14.88 -2.90
CA MET A 28 -15.53 -15.73 -2.06
C MET A 28 -17.01 -15.54 -2.39
N PRO A 29 -17.88 -16.53 -2.02
CA PRO A 29 -19.33 -16.35 -2.05
C PRO A 29 -19.78 -15.09 -1.29
N HIS A 30 -20.96 -14.58 -1.62
CA HIS A 30 -21.55 -13.36 -1.05
C HIS A 30 -20.69 -12.08 -1.26
N GLY A 31 -19.83 -12.11 -2.27
CA GLY A 31 -19.05 -10.95 -2.68
C GLY A 31 -18.01 -10.52 -1.66
N LYS A 32 -17.45 -11.42 -0.89
CA LYS A 32 -16.30 -11.15 -0.03
C LYS A 32 -14.99 -11.53 -0.72
N PHE A 33 -13.90 -11.02 -0.15
CA PHE A 33 -12.54 -11.40 -0.53
C PHE A 33 -11.84 -12.10 0.61
N ARG A 34 -10.79 -12.87 0.30
CA ARG A 34 -9.90 -13.52 1.27
C ARG A 34 -8.45 -13.33 0.87
N ASN A 35 -7.54 -13.54 1.81
CA ASN A 35 -6.10 -13.49 1.59
C ASN A 35 -5.61 -14.58 0.63
N PRO A 36 -4.37 -14.41 0.07
CA PRO A 36 -3.74 -15.45 -0.74
C PRO A 36 -3.71 -16.79 -0.03
N GLU A 37 -3.68 -17.87 -0.80
CA GLU A 37 -3.63 -19.23 -0.27
C GLU A 37 -2.41 -19.44 0.62
N GLY A 38 -2.60 -20.13 1.75
CA GLY A 38 -1.56 -20.35 2.75
C GLY A 38 -1.17 -19.12 3.57
N SER A 39 -1.98 -18.05 3.53
CA SER A 39 -1.82 -16.91 4.44
C SER A 39 -2.04 -17.32 5.89
N PRO A 40 -1.39 -16.66 6.86
CA PRO A 40 -1.58 -16.95 8.28
C PRO A 40 -3.03 -16.71 8.69
N VAL A 41 -3.50 -17.51 9.64
CA VAL A 41 -4.85 -17.41 10.22
C VAL A 41 -4.74 -16.77 11.60
N ARG A 42 -5.70 -15.92 11.93
CA ARG A 42 -5.75 -15.27 13.25
C ARG A 42 -5.84 -16.32 14.35
N ASP A 43 -5.00 -16.16 15.37
CA ASP A 43 -5.04 -17.00 16.56
C ASP A 43 -6.46 -16.94 17.19
N PRO A 44 -7.12 -18.09 17.46
CA PRO A 44 -8.44 -18.11 18.07
C PRO A 44 -8.47 -17.51 19.48
N ASN A 45 -7.32 -17.42 20.15
CA ASN A 45 -7.18 -16.77 21.46
C ASN A 45 -7.03 -15.25 21.37
N PHE A 46 -6.97 -14.67 20.18
CA PHE A 46 -7.02 -13.23 20.01
C PHE A 46 -8.40 -12.70 20.38
N LYS A 47 -8.47 -11.94 21.48
CA LYS A 47 -9.71 -11.36 21.99
C LYS A 47 -9.60 -9.84 21.98
N TRP A 48 -10.20 -9.22 20.96
CA TRP A 48 -10.26 -7.77 20.90
C TRP A 48 -11.07 -7.20 22.08
N SER A 49 -10.49 -6.26 22.80
CA SER A 49 -11.11 -5.46 23.84
C SER A 49 -10.79 -4.00 23.64
N TYR A 50 -11.78 -3.19 23.28
CA TYR A 50 -11.61 -1.75 23.10
C TYR A 50 -11.21 -1.06 24.42
N LYS A 51 -11.73 -1.53 25.55
CA LYS A 51 -11.35 -1.03 26.88
C LYS A 51 -9.88 -1.29 27.16
N THR A 52 -9.44 -2.54 27.05
CA THR A 52 -8.05 -2.93 27.27
C THR A 52 -7.10 -2.20 26.33
N PHE A 53 -7.44 -2.10 25.04
CA PHE A 53 -6.65 -1.35 24.07
C PHE A 53 -6.45 0.11 24.47
N ASN A 54 -7.52 0.79 24.87
CA ASN A 54 -7.43 2.20 25.28
C ASN A 54 -6.65 2.40 26.58
N GLU A 55 -6.76 1.48 27.54
CA GLU A 55 -5.98 1.50 28.79
C GLU A 55 -4.49 1.33 28.51
N GLU A 56 -4.11 0.36 27.70
CA GLU A 56 -2.71 0.13 27.31
C GLU A 56 -2.16 1.27 26.44
N LYS A 57 -2.95 1.77 25.50
CA LYS A 57 -2.59 2.90 24.64
C LYS A 57 -2.23 4.16 25.44
N LYS A 58 -2.91 4.43 26.55
CA LYS A 58 -2.59 5.58 27.44
C LYS A 58 -1.20 5.50 28.04
N LYS A 59 -0.60 4.30 28.13
CA LYS A 59 0.75 4.10 28.68
C LYS A 59 1.84 4.43 27.64
N ILE A 60 1.49 4.55 26.37
CA ILE A 60 2.46 4.85 25.30
C ILE A 60 2.87 6.32 25.42
N LYS A 61 4.16 6.54 25.66
CA LYS A 61 4.73 7.89 25.64
C LYS A 61 4.95 8.35 24.22
N ILE A 62 4.36 9.49 23.85
CA ILE A 62 4.56 10.14 22.57
C ILE A 62 5.71 11.14 22.75
N SER A 63 6.91 10.69 22.40
CA SER A 63 8.11 11.53 22.36
C SER A 63 8.66 11.50 20.94
N ILE A 64 8.51 12.62 20.24
CA ILE A 64 8.91 12.74 18.83
C ILE A 64 10.31 13.36 18.81
N PRO A 65 11.32 12.69 18.22
CA PRO A 65 12.62 13.28 18.03
C PRO A 65 12.53 14.57 17.20
N THR A 66 13.31 15.57 17.56
CA THR A 66 13.32 16.89 16.90
C THR A 66 13.67 16.81 15.41
N ASP A 67 14.39 15.76 15.02
CA ASP A 67 14.83 15.51 13.66
C ASP A 67 13.88 14.57 12.87
N HIS A 68 12.76 14.13 13.48
CA HIS A 68 11.79 13.24 12.81
C HIS A 68 10.95 13.95 11.72
N VAL A 69 10.83 15.27 11.80
CA VAL A 69 9.95 16.05 10.91
C VAL A 69 10.71 17.22 10.29
N VAL A 70 10.61 17.36 8.97
CA VAL A 70 11.13 18.52 8.23
C VAL A 70 10.10 19.66 8.31
N PRO A 71 10.52 20.90 8.61
CA PRO A 71 9.62 22.06 8.60
C PRO A 71 8.91 22.25 7.26
N LYS A 72 7.60 22.57 7.26
CA LYS A 72 6.77 22.64 6.04
C LYS A 72 7.29 23.58 4.97
N ASN A 73 7.83 24.74 5.34
CA ASN A 73 8.47 25.66 4.39
C ASN A 73 9.67 25.02 3.67
N GLN A 74 10.49 24.30 4.41
CA GLN A 74 11.65 23.59 3.88
C GLN A 74 11.25 22.44 2.95
N VAL A 75 10.13 21.75 3.25
CA VAL A 75 9.58 20.69 2.36
C VAL A 75 9.24 21.26 0.99
N LEU A 76 8.54 22.41 0.94
CA LEU A 76 8.16 23.05 -0.33
C LEU A 76 9.39 23.53 -1.12
N GLU A 77 10.39 24.09 -0.44
CA GLU A 77 11.66 24.46 -1.07
C GLU A 77 12.39 23.25 -1.66
N ASN A 78 12.44 22.13 -0.91
CA ASN A 78 13.08 20.90 -1.36
C ASN A 78 12.35 20.30 -2.59
N ILE A 79 11.04 20.26 -2.59
CA ILE A 79 10.25 19.84 -3.76
C ILE A 79 10.57 20.71 -4.97
N ASN A 80 10.66 22.03 -4.80
CA ASN A 80 10.97 22.94 -5.89
C ASN A 80 12.40 22.72 -6.44
N LYS A 81 13.38 22.49 -5.57
CA LYS A 81 14.76 22.12 -5.98
C LYS A 81 14.80 20.83 -6.78
N LEU A 82 13.91 19.87 -6.47
CA LEU A 82 13.84 18.55 -7.12
C LEU A 82 12.86 18.50 -8.30
N LYS A 83 12.32 19.63 -8.76
CA LYS A 83 11.28 19.64 -9.81
C LYS A 83 11.66 18.92 -11.11
N ASN A 84 12.94 18.87 -11.47
CA ASN A 84 13.45 18.21 -12.67
C ASN A 84 14.01 16.80 -12.41
N GLU A 85 13.91 16.30 -11.18
CA GLU A 85 14.44 15.00 -10.74
C GLU A 85 13.31 14.00 -10.48
N ASP A 86 13.62 12.73 -10.60
CA ASP A 86 12.79 11.65 -10.04
C ASP A 86 13.03 11.59 -8.53
N TYR A 87 11.97 11.72 -7.73
CA TYR A 87 12.09 11.75 -6.27
C TYR A 87 10.94 11.07 -5.55
N ILE A 88 11.19 10.74 -4.29
CA ILE A 88 10.21 10.26 -3.33
C ILE A 88 10.18 11.25 -2.18
N LEU A 89 8.97 11.68 -1.76
CA LEU A 89 8.72 12.48 -0.57
C LEU A 89 7.77 11.72 0.37
N TRP A 90 8.13 11.58 1.64
CA TRP A 90 7.22 11.03 2.65
C TRP A 90 6.37 12.13 3.29
N ILE A 91 5.06 12.12 3.02
CA ILE A 91 4.11 13.08 3.64
C ILE A 91 3.72 12.63 5.05
N GLY A 92 3.82 11.33 5.32
CA GLY A 92 3.55 10.71 6.61
C GLY A 92 2.60 9.52 6.49
N HIS A 93 2.74 8.55 7.40
CA HIS A 93 2.02 7.28 7.43
C HIS A 93 2.23 6.47 6.13
N ALA A 94 1.19 6.23 5.34
CA ALA A 94 1.25 5.57 4.03
C ALA A 94 1.16 6.56 2.85
N THR A 95 1.20 7.87 3.12
CA THR A 95 1.10 8.90 2.09
C THR A 95 2.50 9.30 1.61
N PHE A 96 2.78 9.02 0.33
CA PHE A 96 3.99 9.44 -0.37
C PHE A 96 3.64 10.20 -1.65
N LEU A 97 4.52 11.14 -2.02
CA LEU A 97 4.62 11.62 -3.39
C LEU A 97 5.79 10.93 -4.07
N ILE A 98 5.55 10.39 -5.27
CA ILE A 98 6.55 9.74 -6.10
C ILE A 98 6.52 10.41 -7.46
N LYS A 99 7.62 11.05 -7.84
CA LYS A 99 7.80 11.66 -9.16
C LYS A 99 8.67 10.77 -10.02
N LEU A 100 8.17 10.41 -11.20
CA LEU A 100 8.86 9.60 -12.22
C LEU A 100 8.68 10.29 -13.57
N GLY A 101 9.69 11.02 -14.03
CA GLY A 101 9.56 11.91 -15.18
C GLY A 101 8.46 12.94 -14.97
N ASP A 102 7.47 12.96 -15.87
CA ASP A 102 6.30 13.84 -15.78
C ASP A 102 5.15 13.22 -14.95
N ASN A 103 5.34 12.00 -14.45
CA ASN A 103 4.33 11.28 -13.69
C ASN A 103 4.45 11.61 -12.20
N MET A 104 3.45 12.30 -11.66
CA MET A 104 3.32 12.58 -10.24
C MET A 104 2.27 11.64 -9.62
N ILE A 105 2.70 10.81 -8.71
CA ILE A 105 1.90 9.76 -8.06
C ILE A 105 1.73 10.11 -6.59
N ILE A 106 0.52 9.95 -6.06
CA ILE A 106 0.25 9.99 -4.61
C ILE A 106 -0.31 8.66 -4.14
N THR A 107 0.16 8.18 -2.97
CA THR A 107 -0.29 6.91 -2.38
C THR A 107 -1.12 7.18 -1.14
N ASP A 108 -2.24 6.47 -0.99
CA ASP A 108 -3.13 6.45 0.21
C ASP A 108 -3.20 7.80 0.96
N PRO A 109 -3.62 8.91 0.32
CA PRO A 109 -3.51 10.22 0.93
C PRO A 109 -4.54 10.43 2.04
N VAL A 110 -4.03 10.68 3.26
CA VAL A 110 -4.80 11.05 4.45
C VAL A 110 -4.19 12.30 5.08
N PHE A 111 -4.93 13.41 5.00
CA PHE A 111 -4.49 14.72 5.47
C PHE A 111 -5.18 15.16 6.77
N GLU A 112 -6.15 14.39 7.24
CA GLU A 112 -6.90 14.70 8.46
C GLU A 112 -6.11 14.38 9.74
N LYS A 113 -6.46 15.11 10.80
CA LYS A 113 -5.91 14.87 12.13
C LYS A 113 -6.40 13.55 12.73
N ASN A 114 -7.65 13.19 12.46
CA ASN A 114 -8.27 11.96 12.97
C ASN A 114 -8.46 10.95 11.81
N MET A 115 -7.94 9.75 11.99
CA MET A 115 -8.04 8.65 11.03
C MET A 115 -9.20 7.74 11.41
N GLY A 116 -10.44 8.22 11.19
CA GLY A 116 -11.65 7.50 11.54
C GLY A 116 -12.89 8.21 10.98
N PRO A 117 -14.10 7.69 11.29
CA PRO A 117 -15.34 8.30 10.84
C PRO A 117 -15.53 9.67 11.51
N LEU A 118 -15.89 10.67 10.73
CA LEU A 118 -16.11 12.05 11.18
C LEU A 118 -14.92 12.62 11.97
N ILE A 119 -15.10 12.87 13.26
CA ILE A 119 -14.09 13.39 14.20
C ILE A 119 -13.49 12.30 15.10
N PHE A 120 -13.95 11.07 14.92
CA PHE A 120 -13.52 9.93 15.75
C PHE A 120 -12.30 9.21 15.15
N GLY A 121 -11.77 8.24 15.87
CA GLY A 121 -10.66 7.39 15.46
C GLY A 121 -9.31 7.84 16.01
N PRO A 122 -8.26 7.12 15.68
CA PRO A 122 -6.91 7.44 16.09
C PRO A 122 -6.50 8.83 15.61
N LYS A 123 -5.86 9.58 16.50
CA LYS A 123 -5.38 10.93 16.22
C LYS A 123 -3.90 10.90 15.91
N ARG A 124 -3.52 11.47 14.77
CA ARG A 124 -2.09 11.58 14.47
C ARG A 124 -1.41 12.55 15.43
N TYR A 125 -0.20 12.24 15.81
CA TYR A 125 0.67 13.10 16.63
C TYR A 125 1.69 13.88 15.81
N VAL A 126 1.87 13.54 14.52
CA VAL A 126 2.62 14.33 13.54
C VAL A 126 1.68 14.73 12.41
N ASP A 127 1.63 16.01 12.09
CA ASP A 127 0.84 16.52 10.97
C ASP A 127 1.43 16.09 9.61
N PRO A 128 0.64 16.08 8.52
CA PRO A 128 1.18 15.87 7.18
C PRO A 128 2.27 16.89 6.84
N ALA A 129 3.32 16.43 6.17
CA ALA A 129 4.48 17.25 5.83
C ALA A 129 4.16 18.49 4.98
N ILE A 130 3.09 18.42 4.20
CA ILE A 130 2.55 19.53 3.40
C ILE A 130 1.04 19.58 3.55
N ASP A 131 0.45 20.73 3.31
CA ASP A 131 -0.99 20.87 3.28
C ASP A 131 -1.57 20.40 1.95
N LEU A 132 -2.80 19.88 1.98
CA LEU A 132 -3.48 19.34 0.79
C LEU A 132 -3.55 20.36 -0.37
N LYS A 133 -3.71 21.64 -0.06
CA LYS A 133 -3.76 22.74 -1.04
C LYS A 133 -2.40 23.03 -1.71
N ASN A 134 -1.31 22.59 -1.11
CA ASN A 134 0.06 22.81 -1.58
C ASN A 134 0.62 21.63 -2.37
N LEU A 135 -0.21 20.60 -2.63
CA LEU A 135 0.17 19.48 -3.47
C LEU A 135 0.50 19.96 -4.90
N PRO A 136 1.55 19.45 -5.54
CA PRO A 136 1.74 19.61 -6.97
C PRO A 136 0.60 18.93 -7.73
N LYS A 137 0.47 19.22 -9.04
CA LYS A 137 -0.51 18.51 -9.87
C LYS A 137 -0.24 17.01 -9.85
N ILE A 138 -1.24 16.23 -9.48
CA ILE A 138 -1.15 14.76 -9.37
C ILE A 138 -1.73 14.12 -10.63
N ASN A 139 -0.97 13.23 -11.25
CA ASN A 139 -1.41 12.42 -12.39
C ASN A 139 -2.14 11.15 -11.94
N TYR A 140 -1.58 10.46 -10.93
CA TYR A 140 -2.09 9.19 -10.44
C TYR A 140 -2.30 9.19 -8.93
N PHE A 141 -3.46 8.71 -8.52
CA PHE A 141 -3.83 8.50 -7.13
C PHE A 141 -3.96 6.99 -6.91
N LEU A 142 -3.06 6.39 -6.14
CA LEU A 142 -3.09 4.97 -5.81
C LEU A 142 -3.76 4.78 -4.45
N GLN A 143 -4.82 3.96 -4.43
CA GLN A 143 -5.53 3.56 -3.21
C GLN A 143 -5.33 2.07 -3.00
N THR A 144 -4.81 1.64 -1.85
CA THR A 144 -4.50 0.23 -1.60
C THR A 144 -5.64 -0.55 -0.96
N HIS A 145 -6.38 0.06 -0.05
CA HIS A 145 -7.52 -0.54 0.63
C HIS A 145 -8.40 0.52 1.31
N ASN A 146 -9.40 0.09 2.06
CA ASN A 146 -10.43 1.00 2.58
C ASN A 146 -10.32 1.39 4.05
N HIS A 147 -9.28 1.01 4.79
CA HIS A 147 -9.14 1.44 6.19
C HIS A 147 -9.09 2.96 6.31
N TYR A 148 -9.46 3.48 7.47
CA TYR A 148 -9.63 4.92 7.66
C TYR A 148 -8.32 5.72 7.63
N ASP A 149 -7.21 5.06 7.94
CA ASP A 149 -5.86 5.62 7.90
C ASP A 149 -5.19 5.54 6.50
N HIS A 150 -5.89 4.95 5.52
CA HIS A 150 -5.49 4.88 4.11
C HIS A 150 -6.49 5.56 3.18
N LEU A 151 -7.80 5.37 3.38
CA LEU A 151 -8.84 6.00 2.58
C LEU A 151 -9.58 7.05 3.39
N SER A 152 -9.28 8.33 3.18
CA SER A 152 -9.99 9.45 3.76
C SER A 152 -11.02 10.02 2.79
N THR A 153 -12.31 9.88 3.13
CA THR A 153 -13.39 10.49 2.33
C THR A 153 -13.34 12.01 2.35
N ARG A 154 -12.75 12.61 3.39
CA ARG A 154 -12.57 14.06 3.50
C ARG A 154 -11.44 14.54 2.60
N THR A 155 -10.29 13.83 2.59
CA THR A 155 -9.22 14.07 1.61
C THR A 155 -9.75 13.92 0.18
N ILE A 156 -10.45 12.82 -0.14
CA ILE A 156 -11.03 12.59 -1.48
C ILE A 156 -11.95 13.75 -1.88
N LYS A 157 -12.84 14.19 -0.98
CA LYS A 157 -13.74 15.33 -1.23
C LYS A 157 -13.00 16.62 -1.52
N ASN A 158 -11.96 16.94 -0.75
CA ASN A 158 -11.22 18.20 -0.82
C ASN A 158 -9.98 18.16 -1.71
N PHE A 159 -9.68 17.01 -2.32
CA PHE A 159 -8.51 16.85 -3.21
C PHE A 159 -8.62 17.82 -4.40
N PRO A 160 -7.57 18.64 -4.67
CA PRO A 160 -7.69 19.74 -5.61
C PRO A 160 -7.75 19.31 -7.08
N PHE A 161 -7.32 18.08 -7.41
CA PHE A 161 -7.19 17.61 -8.80
C PHE A 161 -8.19 16.50 -9.12
N LYS A 162 -9.42 16.85 -9.53
CA LYS A 162 -10.49 15.87 -9.83
C LYS A 162 -10.32 15.13 -11.15
N ASN A 163 -9.41 15.59 -12.01
CA ASN A 163 -9.04 14.90 -13.26
C ASN A 163 -7.89 13.90 -13.08
N THR A 164 -7.38 13.75 -11.85
CA THR A 164 -6.40 12.71 -11.50
C THR A 164 -6.97 11.33 -11.81
N GLU A 165 -6.16 10.48 -12.39
CA GLU A 165 -6.51 9.09 -12.61
C GLU A 165 -6.34 8.30 -11.32
N VAL A 166 -7.43 7.66 -10.86
CA VAL A 166 -7.46 6.93 -9.60
C VAL A 166 -7.44 5.44 -9.89
N LEU A 167 -6.39 4.78 -9.40
CA LEU A 167 -6.27 3.33 -9.44
C LEU A 167 -6.52 2.77 -8.03
N MET A 168 -7.41 1.79 -7.94
CA MET A 168 -7.83 1.25 -6.65
C MET A 168 -8.24 -0.21 -6.78
N PRO A 169 -8.33 -0.96 -5.66
CA PRO A 169 -8.90 -2.30 -5.66
C PRO A 169 -10.41 -2.30 -5.92
N LEU A 170 -10.91 -3.45 -6.30
CA LEU A 170 -12.33 -3.70 -6.56
C LEU A 170 -13.24 -3.19 -5.42
N ARG A 171 -14.34 -2.54 -5.81
CA ARG A 171 -15.45 -2.06 -4.97
C ARG A 171 -15.14 -0.86 -4.08
N LEU A 172 -14.23 0.01 -4.52
CA LEU A 172 -13.96 1.29 -3.87
C LEU A 172 -14.41 2.51 -4.67
N SER A 173 -14.78 2.34 -5.94
CA SER A 173 -15.14 3.43 -6.88
C SER A 173 -16.17 4.41 -6.31
N LYS A 174 -17.16 3.91 -5.57
CA LYS A 174 -18.22 4.72 -4.95
C LYS A 174 -17.71 5.90 -4.09
N HIS A 175 -16.51 5.77 -3.51
CA HIS A 175 -15.91 6.85 -2.70
C HIS A 175 -15.41 8.01 -3.54
N PHE A 176 -15.07 7.76 -4.80
CA PHE A 176 -14.54 8.73 -5.74
C PHE A 176 -15.60 9.28 -6.69
N GLU A 177 -16.50 8.43 -7.21
CA GLU A 177 -17.60 8.80 -8.11
C GLU A 177 -18.45 9.94 -7.53
N LYS A 178 -18.89 9.81 -6.27
CA LYS A 178 -19.69 10.83 -5.56
C LYS A 178 -18.93 12.12 -5.26
N ASN A 179 -17.63 12.18 -5.52
CA ASN A 179 -16.77 13.34 -5.35
C ASN A 179 -16.24 13.89 -6.69
N ASN A 180 -16.94 13.59 -7.80
CA ASN A 180 -16.70 14.12 -9.14
C ASN A 180 -15.37 13.70 -9.80
N TYR A 181 -14.78 12.61 -9.38
CA TYR A 181 -13.68 12.02 -10.15
C TYR A 181 -14.21 11.38 -11.43
N LYS A 182 -13.50 11.58 -12.55
CA LYS A 182 -13.92 11.12 -13.89
C LYS A 182 -13.13 9.91 -14.39
N LYS A 183 -11.94 9.70 -13.84
CA LYS A 183 -11.01 8.65 -14.26
C LYS A 183 -10.77 7.71 -13.08
N ILE A 184 -11.61 6.68 -13.00
CA ILE A 184 -11.62 5.72 -11.90
C ILE A 184 -11.40 4.33 -12.49
N ILE A 185 -10.39 3.61 -11.99
CA ILE A 185 -10.03 2.28 -12.45
C ILE A 185 -9.97 1.36 -11.23
N GLU A 186 -10.87 0.40 -11.19
CA GLU A 186 -10.83 -0.70 -10.22
C GLU A 186 -10.00 -1.86 -10.80
N LEU A 187 -9.09 -2.39 -10.00
CA LEU A 187 -8.18 -3.48 -10.37
C LEU A 187 -8.38 -4.67 -9.44
N ASP A 188 -8.34 -5.84 -10.03
CA ASP A 188 -8.21 -7.10 -9.31
C ASP A 188 -6.73 -7.47 -9.17
N TRP A 189 -6.41 -8.47 -8.32
CA TRP A 189 -5.02 -8.94 -8.22
C TRP A 189 -4.50 -9.43 -9.57
N TYR A 190 -3.28 -8.98 -9.90
CA TYR A 190 -2.56 -9.20 -11.14
C TYR A 190 -3.07 -8.41 -12.34
N ASP A 191 -4.13 -7.61 -12.19
CA ASP A 191 -4.54 -6.69 -13.25
C ASP A 191 -3.48 -5.60 -13.45
N GLN A 192 -3.33 -5.20 -14.71
CA GLN A 192 -2.38 -4.19 -15.13
C GLN A 192 -3.08 -3.02 -15.82
N LYS A 193 -2.63 -1.82 -15.51
CA LYS A 193 -2.96 -0.62 -16.28
C LYS A 193 -1.68 -0.04 -16.86
N LYS A 194 -1.60 -0.05 -18.19
CA LYS A 194 -0.45 0.43 -18.97
C LYS A 194 -0.75 1.81 -19.56
N TYR A 195 0.23 2.68 -19.45
CA TYR A 195 0.30 3.97 -20.12
C TYR A 195 1.55 4.00 -21.00
N THR A 196 1.84 5.14 -21.64
CA THR A 196 2.96 5.25 -22.59
C THR A 196 4.31 4.87 -21.98
N ASP A 197 4.59 5.33 -20.77
CA ASP A 197 5.91 5.21 -20.12
C ASP A 197 5.85 4.59 -18.71
N ILE A 198 4.64 4.35 -18.19
CA ILE A 198 4.44 3.80 -16.85
C ILE A 198 3.39 2.69 -16.85
N THR A 199 3.63 1.64 -16.09
CA THR A 199 2.69 0.54 -15.88
C THR A 199 2.44 0.35 -14.38
N PHE A 200 1.18 0.18 -14.02
CA PHE A 200 0.76 -0.19 -12.67
C PHE A 200 0.21 -1.61 -12.68
N THR A 201 0.76 -2.48 -11.83
CA THR A 201 0.24 -3.83 -11.60
C THR A 201 -0.28 -3.89 -10.18
N PHE A 202 -1.54 -4.31 -10.01
CA PHE A 202 -2.10 -4.48 -8.67
C PHE A 202 -1.80 -5.89 -8.16
N LEU A 203 -1.13 -6.01 -7.02
CA LEU A 203 -0.62 -7.27 -6.48
C LEU A 203 -1.26 -7.63 -5.14
N PRO A 204 -1.34 -8.93 -4.79
CA PRO A 204 -1.90 -9.37 -3.51
C PRO A 204 -1.07 -8.91 -2.32
N SER A 205 -1.78 -8.62 -1.21
CA SER A 205 -1.23 -8.41 0.13
C SER A 205 -2.00 -9.27 1.13
N ILE A 206 -1.40 -9.53 2.29
CA ILE A 206 -2.04 -10.26 3.38
C ILE A 206 -2.63 -9.24 4.35
N HIS A 207 -3.90 -8.88 4.11
CA HIS A 207 -4.57 -7.84 4.88
C HIS A 207 -6.08 -8.10 4.95
N TRP A 208 -6.89 -7.07 5.14
CA TRP A 208 -8.34 -7.13 5.20
C TRP A 208 -8.94 -5.76 4.91
N SER A 209 -10.25 -5.70 4.77
CA SER A 209 -10.95 -4.44 4.53
C SER A 209 -12.18 -4.30 5.43
N LYS A 210 -12.41 -3.08 5.98
CA LYS A 210 -13.61 -2.74 6.75
C LYS A 210 -13.72 -1.25 6.98
N ARG A 211 -14.93 -0.70 6.84
CA ARG A 211 -15.28 0.68 7.23
C ARG A 211 -16.58 0.77 7.99
N SER A 212 -17.41 -0.27 7.94
CA SER A 212 -18.71 -0.34 8.62
C SER A 212 -18.88 -1.70 9.30
N LEU A 213 -19.99 -1.86 10.03
CA LEU A 213 -20.30 -3.13 10.68
C LEU A 213 -20.59 -4.26 9.68
N TRP A 214 -20.94 -3.90 8.43
CA TRP A 214 -21.52 -4.85 7.44
C TRP A 214 -20.62 -5.08 6.21
N ASP A 215 -19.46 -4.45 6.13
CA ASP A 215 -18.63 -4.48 4.92
C ASP A 215 -17.27 -5.17 5.06
N THR A 216 -17.09 -5.96 6.13
CA THR A 216 -15.85 -6.73 6.33
C THR A 216 -15.53 -7.57 5.10
N ASN A 217 -14.35 -7.33 4.50
CA ASN A 217 -13.82 -8.00 3.32
C ASN A 217 -14.73 -7.90 2.06
N LYS A 218 -15.58 -6.87 1.99
CA LYS A 218 -16.41 -6.61 0.80
C LYS A 218 -15.73 -5.75 -0.26
N SER A 219 -14.64 -5.08 0.03
CA SER A 219 -13.73 -4.50 -0.95
C SER A 219 -12.41 -5.24 -0.94
N LEU A 220 -11.71 -5.26 -2.06
CA LEU A 220 -10.40 -5.89 -2.16
C LEU A 220 -9.32 -4.99 -1.52
N TRP A 221 -8.14 -5.54 -1.30
CA TRP A 221 -6.92 -4.86 -0.81
C TRP A 221 -5.72 -5.39 -1.57
N GLY A 222 -4.62 -4.65 -1.56
CA GLY A 222 -3.39 -5.08 -2.23
C GLY A 222 -2.35 -3.98 -2.31
N SER A 223 -1.38 -4.20 -3.15
CA SER A 223 -0.20 -3.37 -3.37
C SER A 223 -0.07 -2.97 -4.84
N PHE A 224 0.75 -1.95 -5.12
CA PHE A 224 1.01 -1.48 -6.47
C PHE A 224 2.47 -1.66 -6.85
N LEU A 225 2.75 -2.48 -7.85
CA LEU A 225 4.02 -2.46 -8.56
C LEU A 225 3.94 -1.38 -9.65
N ILE A 226 4.86 -0.44 -9.59
CA ILE A 226 5.02 0.68 -10.51
C ILE A 226 6.26 0.41 -11.34
N GLU A 227 6.09 0.24 -12.65
CA GLU A 227 7.18 0.04 -13.59
C GLU A 227 7.31 1.29 -14.48
N TYR A 228 8.46 1.93 -14.42
CA TYR A 228 8.78 3.13 -15.19
C TYR A 228 10.18 3.01 -15.77
N LYS A 229 10.27 2.95 -17.11
CA LYS A 229 11.53 2.66 -17.82
C LYS A 229 12.14 1.35 -17.29
N ASP A 230 13.35 1.41 -16.75
CA ASP A 230 14.11 0.32 -16.17
C ASP A 230 13.88 0.13 -14.65
N LYS A 231 13.03 0.97 -14.04
CA LYS A 231 12.80 0.98 -12.59
C LYS A 231 11.54 0.25 -12.19
N LYS A 232 11.63 -0.52 -11.10
CA LYS A 232 10.52 -1.21 -10.45
C LYS A 232 10.37 -0.72 -9.01
N ILE A 233 9.26 -0.09 -8.71
CA ILE A 233 8.93 0.41 -7.38
C ILE A 233 7.68 -0.32 -6.89
N LEU A 234 7.76 -1.00 -5.76
CA LEU A 234 6.63 -1.67 -5.14
C LEU A 234 6.14 -0.89 -3.92
N PHE A 235 4.95 -0.35 -4.01
CA PHE A 235 4.21 0.18 -2.87
C PHE A 235 3.41 -0.96 -2.26
N LEU A 236 4.04 -1.68 -1.31
CA LEU A 236 3.46 -2.89 -0.72
C LEU A 236 2.33 -2.57 0.26
N CYS A 237 2.39 -1.42 0.93
CA CYS A 237 1.42 -0.94 1.90
C CYS A 237 1.22 -1.89 3.08
N ASP A 238 -0.01 -2.01 3.60
CA ASP A 238 -0.31 -2.82 4.78
C ASP A 238 -0.38 -4.29 4.43
N THR A 239 0.41 -5.06 5.15
CA THR A 239 0.45 -6.50 4.97
C THR A 239 1.04 -7.23 6.17
N GLY A 240 0.61 -8.47 6.39
CA GLY A 240 1.33 -9.45 7.21
C GLY A 240 2.34 -10.24 6.39
N TYR A 241 3.15 -11.06 7.05
CA TYR A 241 4.13 -11.94 6.40
C TYR A 241 3.46 -13.24 5.87
N GLY A 242 3.92 -13.73 4.70
CA GLY A 242 3.50 -15.02 4.15
C GLY A 242 4.26 -15.43 2.89
N LYS A 243 4.03 -16.68 2.47
CA LYS A 243 4.75 -17.32 1.34
C LYS A 243 4.55 -16.62 0.00
N ILE A 244 3.47 -15.87 -0.17
CA ILE A 244 3.14 -15.16 -1.41
C ILE A 244 4.28 -14.24 -1.88
N TYR A 245 5.07 -13.68 -0.94
CA TYR A 245 6.16 -12.77 -1.30
C TYR A 245 7.31 -13.45 -2.01
N LYS A 246 7.59 -14.73 -1.72
CA LYS A 246 8.53 -15.54 -2.50
C LYS A 246 8.05 -15.77 -3.93
N GLU A 247 6.76 -15.98 -4.11
CA GLU A 247 6.14 -16.16 -5.43
C GLU A 247 6.19 -14.85 -6.23
N LEU A 248 5.85 -13.71 -5.58
CA LEU A 248 5.94 -12.39 -6.19
C LEU A 248 7.38 -12.03 -6.54
N GLY A 249 8.35 -12.34 -5.68
CA GLY A 249 9.77 -12.12 -5.93
C GLY A 249 10.30 -12.91 -7.12
N LYS A 250 9.86 -14.17 -7.29
CA LYS A 250 10.18 -14.97 -8.47
C LYS A 250 9.61 -14.40 -9.76
N LYS A 251 8.38 -13.86 -9.70
CA LYS A 251 7.65 -13.38 -10.89
C LYS A 251 8.04 -11.97 -11.30
N TYR A 252 8.24 -11.06 -10.34
CA TYR A 252 8.40 -9.63 -10.59
C TYR A 252 9.77 -9.07 -10.19
N GLY A 253 10.51 -9.77 -9.34
CA GLY A 253 11.84 -9.36 -8.89
C GLY A 253 12.91 -9.39 -10.02
N PRO A 254 14.04 -8.73 -9.82
CA PRO A 254 14.35 -7.88 -8.68
C PRO A 254 13.51 -6.59 -8.65
N ILE A 255 13.19 -6.11 -7.45
CA ILE A 255 12.51 -4.84 -7.22
C ILE A 255 13.55 -3.81 -6.78
N ASP A 256 13.55 -2.62 -7.37
CA ASP A 256 14.54 -1.60 -7.01
C ASP A 256 14.24 -0.96 -5.65
N ILE A 257 12.97 -0.60 -5.40
CA ILE A 257 12.53 0.02 -4.13
C ILE A 257 11.21 -0.61 -3.70
N THR A 258 11.13 -1.10 -2.46
CA THR A 258 9.87 -1.54 -1.85
C THR A 258 9.53 -0.69 -0.64
N PHE A 259 8.36 -0.07 -0.65
CA PHE A 259 7.75 0.57 0.51
C PHE A 259 7.00 -0.48 1.32
N ILE A 260 7.30 -0.61 2.60
CA ILE A 260 6.76 -1.68 3.43
C ILE A 260 6.38 -1.17 4.82
N ASN A 261 5.23 -1.61 5.33
CA ASN A 261 4.83 -1.30 6.70
C ASN A 261 5.78 -1.97 7.70
N ILE A 262 6.19 -1.21 8.72
CA ILE A 262 7.03 -1.68 9.80
C ILE A 262 6.42 -1.41 11.18
N GLY A 263 5.19 -0.92 11.23
CA GLY A 263 4.44 -0.57 12.43
C GLY A 263 3.07 -1.23 12.50
N ALA A 264 2.35 -1.03 13.59
CA ALA A 264 1.02 -1.59 13.89
C ALA A 264 1.01 -3.12 14.11
N TYR A 265 2.04 -3.66 14.75
CA TYR A 265 2.22 -5.11 14.91
C TYR A 265 1.97 -5.63 16.34
N ASN A 266 1.98 -4.80 17.36
CA ASN A 266 1.84 -5.26 18.76
C ASN A 266 0.44 -4.98 19.31
N PHE A 267 -0.30 -6.05 19.59
CA PHE A 267 -1.64 -6.01 20.20
C PHE A 267 -1.71 -6.77 21.54
N PHE A 268 -0.57 -7.06 22.18
CA PHE A 268 -0.56 -7.64 23.52
C PHE A 268 -1.09 -6.62 24.55
N PRO A 269 -1.98 -6.98 25.51
CA PRO A 269 -2.36 -8.35 25.86
C PRO A 269 -3.62 -8.91 25.17
N MET A 270 -4.20 -8.22 24.18
CA MET A 270 -5.36 -8.73 23.44
C MET A 270 -4.96 -9.90 22.52
N ALA A 271 -3.78 -9.82 21.92
CA ALA A 271 -3.13 -10.96 21.29
C ALA A 271 -2.38 -11.79 22.34
N PRO A 272 -2.25 -13.11 22.14
CA PRO A 272 -1.60 -14.00 23.12
C PRO A 272 -0.09 -13.74 23.25
N LYS A 273 0.52 -13.12 22.24
CA LYS A 273 1.96 -12.79 22.21
C LYS A 273 2.16 -11.37 21.66
N LYS A 274 3.28 -10.75 22.02
CA LYS A 274 3.76 -9.56 21.32
C LYS A 274 4.11 -9.91 19.88
N ASP A 275 4.05 -8.93 18.99
CA ASP A 275 4.46 -9.06 17.59
C ASP A 275 3.75 -10.20 16.82
N SER A 276 2.50 -10.49 17.16
CA SER A 276 1.71 -11.57 16.58
C SER A 276 0.61 -11.08 15.64
N SER A 277 0.73 -9.88 15.11
CA SER A 277 -0.18 -9.40 14.07
C SER A 277 0.01 -10.22 12.79
N ILE A 278 -1.10 -10.69 12.22
CA ILE A 278 -1.08 -11.39 10.93
C ILE A 278 -1.39 -10.48 9.75
N TYR A 279 -1.71 -9.21 10.01
CA TYR A 279 -2.11 -8.23 9.00
C TYR A 279 -1.16 -7.04 8.90
N HIS A 280 -0.16 -6.97 9.79
CA HIS A 280 0.91 -5.99 9.78
C HIS A 280 2.21 -6.68 10.15
N THR A 281 3.26 -6.44 9.40
CA THR A 281 4.58 -6.97 9.70
C THR A 281 5.23 -6.20 10.85
N ASN A 282 5.94 -6.91 11.71
CA ASN A 282 6.98 -6.32 12.52
C ASN A 282 8.22 -5.99 11.65
N PRO A 283 9.18 -5.21 12.13
CA PRO A 283 10.33 -4.80 11.33
C PRO A 283 11.16 -5.95 10.75
N GLU A 284 11.33 -7.06 11.48
CA GLU A 284 12.07 -8.22 11.03
C GLU A 284 11.33 -8.98 9.93
N GLU A 285 10.02 -9.13 10.04
CA GLU A 285 9.18 -9.70 8.98
C GLU A 285 9.18 -8.83 7.73
N ALA A 286 9.19 -7.50 7.88
CA ALA A 286 9.32 -6.56 6.77
C ALA A 286 10.65 -6.74 6.02
N LEU A 287 11.76 -6.89 6.75
CA LEU A 287 13.07 -7.19 6.17
C LEU A 287 13.07 -8.54 5.45
N GLN A 288 12.41 -9.56 6.01
CA GLN A 288 12.28 -10.87 5.38
C GLN A 288 11.45 -10.79 4.09
N ILE A 289 10.35 -10.05 4.07
CA ILE A 289 9.57 -9.82 2.84
C ILE A 289 10.45 -9.17 1.77
N GLY A 290 11.24 -8.19 2.14
CA GLY A 290 12.19 -7.59 1.21
C GLY A 290 13.13 -8.60 0.55
N ARG A 291 13.66 -9.56 1.33
CA ARG A 291 14.48 -10.68 0.79
C ARG A 291 13.67 -11.61 -0.10
N ASP A 292 12.46 -11.96 0.32
CA ASP A 292 11.57 -12.85 -0.43
C ASP A 292 11.16 -12.22 -1.79
N LEU A 293 10.99 -10.90 -1.85
CA LEU A 293 10.71 -10.13 -3.05
C LEU A 293 11.96 -9.87 -3.92
N ASN A 294 13.16 -10.21 -3.46
CA ASN A 294 14.42 -9.81 -4.08
C ASN A 294 14.51 -8.27 -4.27
N SER A 295 14.11 -7.52 -3.22
CA SER A 295 14.17 -6.06 -3.21
C SER A 295 15.57 -5.58 -2.91
N LYS A 296 16.07 -4.62 -3.70
CA LYS A 296 17.38 -3.98 -3.50
C LYS A 296 17.33 -3.00 -2.34
N LYS A 297 16.29 -2.17 -2.28
CA LYS A 297 16.11 -1.13 -1.26
C LYS A 297 14.73 -1.27 -0.60
N LEU A 298 14.67 -1.06 0.71
CA LEU A 298 13.43 -1.00 1.48
C LEU A 298 13.23 0.39 2.06
N VAL A 299 12.00 0.87 1.99
CA VAL A 299 11.56 2.11 2.65
C VAL A 299 10.52 1.74 3.69
N GLY A 300 10.89 1.84 4.98
CA GLY A 300 9.98 1.56 6.07
C GLY A 300 8.92 2.66 6.21
N MET A 301 7.65 2.27 6.24
CA MET A 301 6.50 3.18 6.38
C MET A 301 5.51 2.70 7.44
N HIS A 302 4.40 3.41 7.62
CA HIS A 302 3.32 3.07 8.57
C HIS A 302 3.76 3.13 10.04
N TRP A 303 4.66 4.05 10.38
CA TRP A 303 5.20 4.30 11.71
C TRP A 303 5.35 5.80 11.97
N GLY A 304 5.66 6.20 13.20
CA GLY A 304 6.09 7.57 13.51
C GLY A 304 5.03 8.68 13.27
N THR A 305 3.74 8.34 13.11
CA THR A 305 2.69 9.29 12.73
C THR A 305 1.45 9.22 13.62
N VAL A 306 0.97 8.03 13.93
CA VAL A 306 -0.26 7.78 14.67
C VAL A 306 -0.11 6.49 15.49
N VAL A 307 -0.75 6.42 16.65
CA VAL A 307 -0.75 5.22 17.48
C VAL A 307 -1.92 4.32 17.07
N LEU A 308 -1.62 3.24 16.36
CA LEU A 308 -2.60 2.24 15.90
C LEU A 308 -2.51 0.92 16.68
N SER A 309 -1.42 0.69 17.37
CA SER A 309 -1.06 -0.52 18.13
C SER A 309 -0.34 -0.16 19.41
N LEU A 310 0.31 -1.09 20.07
CA LEU A 310 0.83 -0.92 21.42
C LEU A 310 2.36 -0.99 21.54
N GLU A 311 3.09 -1.03 20.42
CA GLU A 311 4.54 -0.82 20.43
C GLU A 311 4.90 0.64 20.70
N PRO A 312 6.06 0.92 21.31
CA PRO A 312 6.61 2.27 21.44
C PRO A 312 6.76 2.93 20.06
N ILE A 313 6.39 4.21 19.93
CA ILE A 313 6.24 4.88 18.63
C ILE A 313 7.51 4.91 17.74
N MET A 314 8.70 4.83 18.35
CA MET A 314 9.99 4.82 17.64
C MET A 314 10.62 3.41 17.54
N GLU A 315 10.05 2.41 18.22
CA GLU A 315 10.56 1.03 18.19
C GLU A 315 10.61 0.45 16.77
N PRO A 316 9.58 0.65 15.91
CA PRO A 316 9.62 0.14 14.54
C PRO A 316 10.86 0.58 13.77
N ALA A 317 11.16 1.87 13.81
CA ALA A 317 12.34 2.44 13.15
C ALA A 317 13.65 1.90 13.69
N GLN A 318 13.77 1.83 15.03
CA GLN A 318 14.97 1.32 15.71
C GLN A 318 15.23 -0.15 15.37
N ARG A 319 14.20 -1.00 15.44
CA ARG A 319 14.28 -2.43 15.11
C ARG A 319 14.61 -2.66 13.63
N PHE A 320 13.98 -1.90 12.74
CA PHE A 320 14.21 -2.00 11.31
C PHE A 320 15.68 -1.73 10.97
N LYS A 321 16.25 -0.64 11.45
CA LYS A 321 17.66 -0.30 11.25
C LYS A 321 18.60 -1.31 11.91
N LYS A 322 18.36 -1.64 13.18
CA LYS A 322 19.20 -2.55 13.97
C LYS A 322 19.33 -3.94 13.36
N ASN A 323 18.26 -4.45 12.75
CA ASN A 323 18.21 -5.81 12.23
C ASN A 323 18.48 -5.91 10.73
N ALA A 324 18.60 -4.80 9.99
CA ALA A 324 18.79 -4.80 8.54
C ALA A 324 19.92 -5.72 8.07
N SER A 325 21.09 -5.66 8.72
CA SER A 325 22.26 -6.48 8.36
C SER A 325 22.04 -7.99 8.50
N LYS A 326 21.20 -8.42 9.45
CA LYS A 326 20.85 -9.84 9.63
C LYS A 326 20.08 -10.41 8.44
N PHE A 327 19.42 -9.54 7.69
CA PHE A 327 18.68 -9.87 6.47
C PHE A 327 19.46 -9.51 5.20
N GLY A 328 20.75 -9.17 5.31
CA GLY A 328 21.62 -8.86 4.17
C GLY A 328 21.38 -7.51 3.53
N TYR A 329 20.81 -6.56 4.30
CA TYR A 329 20.68 -5.15 3.91
C TYR A 329 21.74 -4.31 4.62
N ASN A 330 22.46 -3.47 3.89
CA ASN A 330 23.32 -2.48 4.50
C ASN A 330 22.51 -1.29 5.05
N GLU A 331 23.18 -0.34 5.69
CA GLU A 331 22.53 0.82 6.30
C GLU A 331 21.73 1.68 5.32
N ASN A 332 22.18 1.75 4.06
CA ASN A 332 21.52 2.52 3.00
C ASN A 332 20.40 1.74 2.30
N ASP A 333 20.37 0.42 2.42
CA ASP A 333 19.37 -0.41 1.75
C ASP A 333 18.06 -0.49 2.54
N ALA A 334 18.14 -0.48 3.87
CA ALA A 334 16.98 -0.39 4.76
C ALA A 334 16.74 1.07 5.16
N THR A 335 16.07 1.83 4.31
CA THR A 335 15.93 3.29 4.43
C THR A 335 14.74 3.70 5.27
N LEU A 336 14.92 4.72 6.10
CA LEU A 336 13.87 5.46 6.78
C LEU A 336 13.92 6.91 6.32
N PHE A 337 12.75 7.48 6.09
CA PHE A 337 12.59 8.90 5.80
C PHE A 337 12.19 9.64 7.07
N LYS A 338 12.55 10.90 7.17
CA LYS A 338 11.88 11.87 8.03
C LYS A 338 10.56 12.27 7.38
N ILE A 339 9.55 12.58 8.16
CA ILE A 339 8.31 13.13 7.59
C ILE A 339 8.64 14.48 6.94
N GLY A 340 8.36 14.61 5.65
CA GLY A 340 8.74 15.76 4.82
C GLY A 340 10.11 15.66 4.16
N GLU A 341 10.84 14.58 4.36
CA GLU A 341 12.08 14.35 3.62
C GLU A 341 11.78 13.91 2.18
N ALA A 342 12.48 14.54 1.24
CA ALA A 342 12.50 14.17 -0.16
C ALA A 342 13.89 13.65 -0.55
N LYS A 343 13.94 12.50 -1.23
CA LYS A 343 15.19 11.89 -1.74
C LYS A 343 15.07 11.62 -3.23
N LYS A 344 16.16 11.87 -3.97
CA LYS A 344 16.23 11.47 -5.38
C LYS A 344 16.23 9.95 -5.49
N ILE A 345 15.48 9.43 -6.45
CA ILE A 345 15.45 7.98 -6.73
C ILE A 345 16.83 7.50 -7.16
N SER A 346 17.56 8.30 -7.95
CA SER A 346 18.94 8.00 -8.36
C SER A 346 19.93 7.86 -7.20
N GLU A 347 19.67 8.50 -6.07
CA GLU A 347 20.49 8.38 -4.85
C GLU A 347 20.10 7.16 -4.01
N LEU A 348 18.81 6.78 -4.05
CA LEU A 348 18.32 5.60 -3.34
C LEU A 348 18.75 4.28 -3.98
N ILE A 349 18.80 4.20 -5.31
CA ILE A 349 19.08 2.95 -6.04
C ILE A 349 20.59 2.74 -6.37
N LYS A 350 21.46 3.68 -5.93
CA LYS A 350 22.91 3.46 -5.94
C LYS A 350 23.27 2.44 -4.85
#